data_a586ab7710e8ca4ab9731bbedc9b9c2f
#
_entry.id   a586ab7710e8ca4ab9731bbedc9b9c2f
#
_cell.length_a   1.000
_cell.length_b   1.000
_cell.length_c   1.000
_cell.angle_alpha   90.00
_cell.angle_beta   90.00
_cell.angle_gamma   90.00
#
_symmetry.space_group_name_H-M   'P 1'
#
loop_
_entity.id
_entity.type
_entity.pdbx_description
1 polymer ?
#
loop_
_entity_poly.entity_id
_entity_poly.type
_entity_poly.pdbx_seq_one_letter_code
_entity_poly.pdbx_strand_id
1 'polypeptide(L)'
;MKFSDEVGPLTNPVALCAFEGWNDAAEAASGVVTHLGIEWESEPIAAIDPDDYYDFQVNRPVIEVVNGHAERLAWPTTRLSLARREATGLARDVVLVHGVEPNMRWRGFTDELISGFRELGIQLVVLIGALLADSPHTRPVPVQVSGSDTTLMDDVGSEATDYKGSSGIVGVLQYSLGDADAPIPAISLWASVPHYVATAPSPKATLALLRAVEDILDAPLPVGDLEEESRAWQHGVEELAQQDSDVADYVRTLEEAKDATDLPEASGDAIAREFERYLRRRSNPGDGEP
;
A
#
# COMPACT_ATOMS: atom_id res chain seq x y z
N MET A 1 13.22 -14.78 -11.73
CA MET A 1 12.52 -13.69 -12.46
C MET A 1 13.36 -13.26 -13.65
N LYS A 2 12.74 -12.87 -14.76
CA LYS A 2 13.43 -12.38 -15.95
C LYS A 2 12.90 -10.99 -16.31
N PHE A 3 13.77 -10.02 -16.37
CA PHE A 3 13.42 -8.65 -16.75
C PHE A 3 13.36 -8.46 -18.26
N SER A 4 12.58 -7.48 -18.69
CA SER A 4 12.59 -6.98 -20.06
C SER A 4 13.97 -6.38 -20.39
N ASP A 5 14.45 -6.61 -21.60
CA ASP A 5 15.74 -6.06 -22.08
C ASP A 5 15.72 -4.50 -22.16
N GLU A 6 14.57 -3.87 -22.05
CA GLU A 6 14.37 -2.42 -22.17
C GLU A 6 14.51 -1.66 -20.85
N VAL A 7 14.66 -2.35 -19.69
CA VAL A 7 14.65 -1.69 -18.37
C VAL A 7 15.78 -0.65 -18.21
N GLY A 8 17.00 -0.96 -18.66
CA GLY A 8 18.16 -0.07 -18.53
C GLY A 8 18.48 0.31 -17.05
N PRO A 9 19.48 1.18 -16.82
CA PRO A 9 19.82 1.62 -15.46
C PRO A 9 18.72 2.49 -14.85
N LEU A 10 18.47 2.30 -13.55
CA LEU A 10 17.50 3.09 -12.76
C LEU A 10 18.21 4.16 -11.92
N THR A 11 17.49 5.24 -11.61
CA THR A 11 17.97 6.36 -10.80
C THR A 11 17.38 6.30 -9.40
N ASN A 12 18.20 6.01 -8.38
CA ASN A 12 17.80 5.94 -6.97
C ASN A 12 16.46 5.17 -6.74
N PRO A 13 16.28 3.97 -7.32
CA PRO A 13 14.97 3.35 -7.40
C PRO A 13 14.43 2.93 -6.04
N VAL A 14 13.10 3.09 -5.87
CA VAL A 14 12.32 2.58 -4.74
C VAL A 14 11.31 1.55 -5.23
N ALA A 15 11.04 0.53 -4.42
CA ALA A 15 9.96 -0.42 -4.70
C ALA A 15 8.77 -0.17 -3.77
N LEU A 16 7.56 -0.08 -4.33
CA LEU A 16 6.29 -0.04 -3.60
C LEU A 16 5.60 -1.38 -3.82
N CYS A 17 5.38 -2.14 -2.75
CA CYS A 17 4.90 -3.52 -2.83
C CYS A 17 3.56 -3.68 -2.10
N ALA A 18 2.55 -4.22 -2.78
CA ALA A 18 1.28 -4.64 -2.20
C ALA A 18 0.86 -6.00 -2.74
N PHE A 19 0.26 -6.82 -1.87
CA PHE A 19 -0.18 -8.16 -2.21
C PHE A 19 -1.64 -8.34 -1.80
N GLU A 20 -2.48 -8.66 -2.79
CA GLU A 20 -3.89 -9.02 -2.59
C GLU A 20 -4.03 -10.23 -1.66
N GLY A 21 -5.14 -10.29 -0.93
CA GLY A 21 -5.45 -11.39 -0.04
C GLY A 21 -5.36 -11.02 1.44
N TRP A 22 -4.66 -11.83 2.25
CA TRP A 22 -4.68 -11.68 3.70
C TRP A 22 -4.08 -10.36 4.21
N ASN A 23 -3.16 -9.77 3.45
CA ASN A 23 -2.49 -8.49 3.79
C ASN A 23 -3.24 -7.25 3.25
N ASP A 24 -4.44 -7.41 2.68
CA ASP A 24 -5.07 -6.36 1.87
C ASP A 24 -6.57 -6.21 2.20
N ALA A 25 -6.87 -5.83 3.43
CA ALA A 25 -8.24 -5.60 3.86
C ALA A 25 -8.93 -4.56 2.95
N ALA A 26 -10.05 -4.98 2.36
CA ALA A 26 -10.88 -4.19 1.44
C ALA A 26 -10.08 -3.59 0.26
N GLU A 27 -9.08 -4.32 -0.24
CA GLU A 27 -8.22 -3.94 -1.38
C GLU A 27 -7.55 -2.54 -1.19
N ALA A 28 -7.32 -2.16 0.06
CA ALA A 28 -6.80 -0.83 0.36
C ALA A 28 -5.32 -0.68 -0.01
N ALA A 29 -4.52 -1.71 0.22
CA ALA A 29 -3.09 -1.71 -0.07
C ALA A 29 -2.81 -1.88 -1.57
N SER A 30 -3.42 -2.86 -2.22
CA SER A 30 -3.34 -3.05 -3.67
C SER A 30 -3.90 -1.87 -4.45
N GLY A 31 -4.91 -1.20 -3.90
CA GLY A 31 -5.48 0.03 -4.42
C GLY A 31 -4.45 1.14 -4.61
N VAL A 32 -3.48 1.29 -3.68
CA VAL A 32 -2.41 2.29 -3.81
C VAL A 32 -1.54 2.01 -5.04
N VAL A 33 -1.07 0.77 -5.18
CA VAL A 33 -0.17 0.39 -6.27
C VAL A 33 -0.88 0.42 -7.61
N THR A 34 -2.15 0.01 -7.65
CA THR A 34 -2.99 0.07 -8.85
C THR A 34 -3.24 1.52 -9.28
N HIS A 35 -3.60 2.39 -8.32
CA HIS A 35 -3.82 3.82 -8.57
C HIS A 35 -2.56 4.49 -9.14
N LEU A 36 -1.42 4.35 -8.47
CA LEU A 36 -0.15 4.91 -8.92
C LEU A 36 0.29 4.33 -10.28
N GLY A 37 0.00 3.05 -10.53
CA GLY A 37 0.28 2.41 -11.82
C GLY A 37 -0.48 3.04 -12.98
N ILE A 38 -1.72 3.46 -12.74
CA ILE A 38 -2.57 4.16 -13.72
C ILE A 38 -2.09 5.61 -13.89
N GLU A 39 -1.96 6.36 -12.80
CA GLU A 39 -1.57 7.77 -12.83
C GLU A 39 -0.21 8.01 -13.48
N TRP A 40 0.73 7.08 -13.31
CA TRP A 40 2.07 7.16 -13.87
C TRP A 40 2.25 6.40 -15.18
N GLU A 41 1.19 5.77 -15.69
CA GLU A 41 1.25 4.95 -16.91
C GLU A 41 2.42 3.95 -16.84
N SER A 42 2.58 3.26 -15.68
CA SER A 42 3.72 2.40 -15.41
C SER A 42 3.80 1.23 -16.40
N GLU A 43 5.01 0.91 -16.85
CA GLU A 43 5.26 -0.13 -17.83
C GLU A 43 5.66 -1.47 -17.16
N PRO A 44 5.08 -2.61 -17.55
CA PRO A 44 5.46 -3.91 -17.00
C PRO A 44 6.90 -4.28 -17.40
N ILE A 45 7.74 -4.62 -16.39
CA ILE A 45 9.16 -4.96 -16.61
C ILE A 45 9.50 -6.40 -16.27
N ALA A 46 8.73 -7.06 -15.40
CA ALA A 46 8.93 -8.47 -15.03
C ALA A 46 7.66 -9.07 -14.44
N ALA A 47 7.63 -10.40 -14.39
CA ALA A 47 6.66 -11.15 -13.60
C ALA A 47 7.35 -12.39 -12.99
N ILE A 48 6.83 -12.83 -11.85
CA ILE A 48 7.22 -14.09 -11.22
C ILE A 48 6.49 -15.23 -11.94
N ASP A 49 7.19 -16.35 -12.18
CA ASP A 49 6.55 -17.54 -12.73
C ASP A 49 5.53 -18.10 -11.72
N PRO A 50 4.25 -18.18 -12.07
CA PRO A 50 3.21 -18.59 -11.13
C PRO A 50 3.29 -20.07 -10.72
N ASP A 51 3.86 -20.95 -11.54
CA ASP A 51 3.81 -22.41 -11.34
C ASP A 51 4.48 -22.85 -10.04
N ASP A 52 5.46 -22.10 -9.57
CA ASP A 52 6.21 -22.41 -8.35
C ASP A 52 5.55 -21.91 -7.05
N TYR A 53 4.64 -20.92 -7.12
CA TYR A 53 4.20 -20.17 -5.94
C TYR A 53 2.69 -20.14 -5.73
N TYR A 54 1.89 -20.49 -6.73
CA TYR A 54 0.43 -20.40 -6.65
C TYR A 54 -0.26 -21.76 -6.79
N ASP A 55 -1.22 -22.00 -5.92
CA ASP A 55 -2.15 -23.10 -6.08
C ASP A 55 -3.34 -22.65 -6.95
N PHE A 56 -3.40 -23.11 -8.18
CA PHE A 56 -4.45 -22.75 -9.12
C PHE A 56 -5.84 -23.31 -8.77
N GLN A 57 -5.97 -24.14 -7.74
CA GLN A 57 -7.26 -24.50 -7.17
C GLN A 57 -7.80 -23.42 -6.22
N VAL A 58 -6.90 -22.66 -5.59
CA VAL A 58 -7.19 -21.53 -4.70
C VAL A 58 -7.26 -20.23 -5.52
N ASN A 59 -6.18 -19.90 -6.21
CA ASN A 59 -6.07 -18.72 -7.06
C ASN A 59 -6.22 -19.15 -8.53
N ARG A 60 -7.46 -19.21 -9.00
CA ARG A 60 -7.75 -19.71 -10.36
C ARG A 60 -7.33 -18.70 -11.42
N PRO A 61 -6.75 -19.17 -12.55
CA PRO A 61 -6.54 -18.30 -13.70
C PRO A 61 -7.91 -17.83 -14.25
N VAL A 62 -7.93 -16.58 -14.71
CA VAL A 62 -9.13 -15.95 -15.27
C VAL A 62 -9.09 -16.05 -16.78
N ILE A 63 -10.15 -16.57 -17.38
CA ILE A 63 -10.33 -16.68 -18.82
C ILE A 63 -11.33 -15.61 -19.31
N GLU A 64 -10.98 -14.91 -20.36
CA GLU A 64 -11.85 -13.99 -21.07
C GLU A 64 -12.31 -14.62 -22.38
N VAL A 65 -13.64 -14.67 -22.58
CA VAL A 65 -14.26 -15.24 -23.77
C VAL A 65 -15.01 -14.14 -24.51
N VAL A 66 -14.63 -13.88 -25.77
CA VAL A 66 -15.28 -12.91 -26.65
C VAL A 66 -15.82 -13.65 -27.87
N ASN A 67 -17.09 -13.47 -28.18
CA ASN A 67 -17.78 -14.12 -29.32
C ASN A 67 -17.64 -15.66 -29.33
N GLY A 68 -17.56 -16.29 -28.14
CA GLY A 68 -17.42 -17.77 -28.00
C GLY A 68 -15.99 -18.29 -28.14
N HIS A 69 -15.00 -17.43 -28.30
CA HIS A 69 -13.60 -17.79 -28.38
C HIS A 69 -12.85 -17.30 -27.12
N ALA A 70 -11.98 -18.14 -26.55
CA ALA A 70 -11.08 -17.74 -25.47
C ALA A 70 -10.00 -16.82 -26.03
N GLU A 71 -10.05 -15.52 -25.67
CA GLU A 71 -9.11 -14.52 -26.16
C GLU A 71 -7.94 -14.29 -25.22
N ARG A 72 -8.18 -14.42 -23.90
CA ARG A 72 -7.16 -14.15 -22.89
C ARG A 72 -7.25 -15.15 -21.75
N LEU A 73 -6.10 -15.59 -21.26
CA LEU A 73 -5.95 -16.35 -20.03
C LEU A 73 -4.96 -15.62 -19.13
N ALA A 74 -5.43 -15.13 -17.99
CA ALA A 74 -4.58 -14.43 -17.00
C ALA A 74 -4.31 -15.38 -15.82
N TRP A 75 -3.04 -15.66 -15.58
CA TRP A 75 -2.58 -16.43 -14.44
C TRP A 75 -2.38 -15.53 -13.23
N PRO A 76 -2.69 -16.00 -12.00
CA PRO A 76 -2.29 -15.29 -10.79
C PRO A 76 -0.77 -15.20 -10.77
N THR A 77 -0.23 -14.01 -10.49
CA THR A 77 1.22 -13.81 -10.41
C THR A 77 1.52 -12.48 -9.73
N THR A 78 2.77 -12.29 -9.34
CA THR A 78 3.29 -10.98 -8.95
C THR A 78 4.01 -10.34 -10.13
N ARG A 79 3.62 -9.12 -10.47
CA ARG A 79 4.19 -8.31 -11.55
C ARG A 79 4.98 -7.15 -10.99
N LEU A 80 6.02 -6.79 -11.71
CA LEU A 80 6.79 -5.58 -11.48
C LEU A 80 6.55 -4.63 -12.65
N SER A 81 6.16 -3.40 -12.34
CA SER A 81 6.00 -2.34 -13.33
C SER A 81 6.88 -1.15 -12.95
N LEU A 82 7.39 -0.44 -13.93
CA LEU A 82 8.32 0.68 -13.76
C LEU A 82 7.63 1.98 -14.12
N ALA A 83 7.65 2.92 -13.20
CA ALA A 83 7.34 4.32 -13.44
C ALA A 83 8.64 5.13 -13.39
N ARG A 84 9.04 5.71 -14.51
CA ARG A 84 10.25 6.51 -14.62
C ARG A 84 10.06 7.86 -13.93
N ARG A 85 11.12 8.40 -13.34
CA ARG A 85 11.12 9.71 -12.69
C ARG A 85 10.61 10.85 -13.61
N GLU A 86 10.78 10.72 -14.93
CA GLU A 86 10.26 11.67 -15.91
C GLU A 86 8.73 11.65 -15.98
N ALA A 87 8.10 10.51 -15.73
CA ALA A 87 6.65 10.36 -15.67
C ALA A 87 6.08 10.71 -14.29
N THR A 88 6.80 10.34 -13.22
CA THR A 88 6.34 10.56 -11.85
C THR A 88 6.59 11.98 -11.33
N GLY A 89 7.54 12.70 -11.89
CA GLY A 89 8.03 13.99 -11.37
C GLY A 89 8.89 13.86 -10.10
N LEU A 90 9.16 12.63 -9.65
CA LEU A 90 9.99 12.36 -8.48
C LEU A 90 11.50 12.42 -8.82
N ALA A 91 12.36 12.56 -7.81
CA ALA A 91 13.81 12.50 -7.98
C ALA A 91 14.34 11.07 -8.19
N ARG A 92 13.44 10.08 -8.29
CA ARG A 92 13.75 8.64 -8.32
C ARG A 92 12.81 7.87 -9.24
N ASP A 93 13.27 6.74 -9.76
CA ASP A 93 12.41 5.78 -10.43
C ASP A 93 11.64 4.95 -9.41
N VAL A 94 10.41 4.55 -9.74
CA VAL A 94 9.55 3.74 -8.86
C VAL A 94 9.23 2.40 -9.52
N VAL A 95 9.48 1.33 -8.80
CA VAL A 95 9.08 -0.02 -9.18
C VAL A 95 7.85 -0.40 -8.37
N LEU A 96 6.72 -0.58 -9.05
CA LEU A 96 5.48 -1.05 -8.46
C LEU A 96 5.44 -2.57 -8.50
N VAL A 97 5.28 -3.21 -7.33
CA VAL A 97 5.19 -4.66 -7.18
C VAL A 97 3.78 -5.01 -6.73
N HIS A 98 3.04 -5.68 -7.58
CA HIS A 98 1.63 -6.01 -7.34
C HIS A 98 1.31 -7.43 -7.77
N GLY A 99 0.53 -8.13 -6.96
CA GLY A 99 0.01 -9.46 -7.27
C GLY A 99 -0.70 -10.08 -6.09
N VAL A 100 -1.18 -11.29 -6.27
CA VAL A 100 -1.83 -12.07 -5.22
C VAL A 100 -0.78 -12.62 -4.25
N GLU A 101 -1.09 -12.69 -2.96
CA GLU A 101 -0.24 -13.37 -1.98
C GLU A 101 0.05 -14.82 -2.42
N PRO A 102 1.33 -15.26 -2.46
CA PRO A 102 1.65 -16.63 -2.88
C PRO A 102 1.10 -17.66 -1.89
N ASN A 103 0.65 -18.81 -2.41
CA ASN A 103 0.11 -19.87 -1.56
C ASN A 103 1.20 -20.75 -0.94
N MET A 104 2.38 -20.81 -1.55
CA MET A 104 3.43 -21.74 -1.16
C MET A 104 4.83 -21.21 -1.45
N ARG A 105 5.85 -21.89 -0.92
CA ARG A 105 7.28 -21.62 -1.16
C ARG A 105 7.72 -20.18 -0.87
N TRP A 106 7.17 -19.57 0.16
CA TRP A 106 7.37 -18.17 0.50
C TRP A 106 8.84 -17.75 0.61
N ARG A 107 9.72 -18.62 1.11
CA ARG A 107 11.17 -18.34 1.16
C ARG A 107 11.74 -18.17 -0.24
N GLY A 108 11.45 -19.11 -1.15
CA GLY A 108 11.88 -19.00 -2.54
C GLY A 108 11.29 -17.78 -3.25
N PHE A 109 10.03 -17.45 -2.97
CA PHE A 109 9.37 -16.25 -3.48
C PHE A 109 10.08 -14.96 -3.03
N THR A 110 10.37 -14.84 -1.73
CA THR A 110 11.09 -13.66 -1.20
C THR A 110 12.52 -13.60 -1.71
N ASP A 111 13.23 -14.73 -1.81
CA ASP A 111 14.60 -14.79 -2.36
C ASP A 111 14.60 -14.31 -3.82
N GLU A 112 13.61 -14.70 -4.62
CA GLU A 112 13.49 -14.30 -6.03
C GLU A 112 13.19 -12.80 -6.15
N LEU A 113 12.29 -12.24 -5.33
CA LEU A 113 12.01 -10.80 -5.29
C LEU A 113 13.25 -9.99 -4.86
N ILE A 114 13.91 -10.40 -3.78
CA ILE A 114 15.11 -9.72 -3.26
C ILE A 114 16.23 -9.75 -4.29
N SER A 115 16.41 -10.88 -4.99
CA SER A 115 17.37 -10.97 -6.11
C SER A 115 17.03 -9.97 -7.21
N GLY A 116 15.76 -9.86 -7.59
CA GLY A 116 15.30 -8.88 -8.57
C GLY A 116 15.50 -7.43 -8.09
N PHE A 117 15.23 -7.13 -6.82
CA PHE A 117 15.49 -5.80 -6.26
C PHE A 117 16.97 -5.42 -6.29
N ARG A 118 17.86 -6.38 -6.03
CA ARG A 118 19.31 -6.15 -6.15
C ARG A 118 19.75 -5.91 -7.59
N GLU A 119 19.21 -6.67 -8.54
CA GLU A 119 19.48 -6.49 -9.96
C GLU A 119 19.04 -5.10 -10.45
N LEU A 120 17.89 -4.61 -9.99
CA LEU A 120 17.38 -3.27 -10.28
C LEU A 120 18.08 -2.16 -9.47
N GLY A 121 18.90 -2.51 -8.46
CA GLY A 121 19.56 -1.55 -7.58
C GLY A 121 18.60 -0.82 -6.63
N ILE A 122 17.47 -1.46 -6.22
CA ILE A 122 16.49 -0.87 -5.30
C ILE A 122 17.17 -0.45 -3.99
N GLN A 123 16.92 0.79 -3.59
CA GLN A 123 17.54 1.41 -2.40
C GLN A 123 16.62 1.43 -1.18
N LEU A 124 15.31 1.38 -1.39
CA LEU A 124 14.30 1.34 -0.35
C LEU A 124 13.12 0.48 -0.84
N VAL A 125 12.58 -0.34 0.04
CA VAL A 125 11.33 -1.08 -0.20
C VAL A 125 10.26 -0.56 0.75
N VAL A 126 9.14 -0.09 0.21
CA VAL A 126 7.94 0.25 0.97
C VAL A 126 6.93 -0.88 0.78
N LEU A 127 6.63 -1.56 1.87
CA LEU A 127 5.67 -2.65 1.92
C LEU A 127 4.34 -2.09 2.40
N ILE A 128 3.28 -2.31 1.66
CA ILE A 128 1.97 -1.72 1.93
C ILE A 128 1.00 -2.85 2.27
N GLY A 129 0.34 -2.72 3.41
CA GLY A 129 -0.67 -3.65 3.89
C GLY A 129 -1.87 -2.95 4.49
N ALA A 130 -2.96 -3.69 4.64
CA ALA A 130 -4.16 -3.26 5.33
C ALA A 130 -4.74 -4.42 6.14
N LEU A 131 -5.26 -4.13 7.32
CA LEU A 131 -5.86 -5.11 8.22
C LEU A 131 -7.22 -4.62 8.73
N LEU A 132 -8.09 -5.55 9.05
CA LEU A 132 -9.36 -5.23 9.68
C LEU A 132 -9.14 -4.89 11.16
N ALA A 133 -9.72 -3.78 11.62
CA ALA A 133 -9.55 -3.27 12.97
C ALA A 133 -10.83 -2.66 13.54
N ASP A 134 -10.82 -2.48 14.84
CA ASP A 134 -11.84 -1.73 15.58
C ASP A 134 -11.58 -0.23 15.43
N SER A 135 -11.82 0.29 14.22
CA SER A 135 -11.59 1.69 13.85
C SER A 135 -12.90 2.30 13.32
N PRO A 136 -13.29 3.51 13.75
CA PRO A 136 -14.51 4.15 13.23
C PRO A 136 -14.24 4.75 11.84
N HIS A 137 -15.18 4.54 10.92
CA HIS A 137 -15.09 5.09 9.56
C HIS A 137 -15.17 6.63 9.51
N THR A 138 -15.67 7.25 10.59
CA THR A 138 -15.85 8.71 10.73
C THR A 138 -14.57 9.44 11.15
N ARG A 139 -13.53 8.74 11.58
CA ARG A 139 -12.23 9.30 11.96
C ARG A 139 -11.18 9.04 10.89
N PRO A 140 -10.04 9.75 10.90
CA PRO A 140 -8.89 9.41 10.04
C PRO A 140 -8.50 7.95 10.19
N VAL A 141 -8.14 7.32 9.07
CA VAL A 141 -7.66 5.92 9.09
C VAL A 141 -6.26 5.88 9.71
N PRO A 142 -6.07 5.14 10.81
CA PRO A 142 -4.73 4.97 11.38
C PRO A 142 -3.84 4.19 10.41
N VAL A 143 -2.63 4.69 10.17
CA VAL A 143 -1.59 3.98 9.42
C VAL A 143 -0.41 3.75 10.37
N GLN A 144 -0.18 2.49 10.70
CA GLN A 144 0.99 2.08 11.48
C GLN A 144 2.19 1.95 10.56
N VAL A 145 3.34 2.42 11.02
CA VAL A 145 4.61 2.34 10.31
C VAL A 145 5.56 1.46 11.10
N SER A 146 6.22 0.51 10.43
CA SER A 146 7.28 -0.29 11.04
C SER A 146 8.40 -0.51 10.03
N GLY A 147 9.64 -0.64 10.50
CA GLY A 147 10.79 -0.76 9.61
C GLY A 147 12.00 -1.37 10.30
N SER A 148 12.99 -1.73 9.49
CA SER A 148 14.29 -2.24 9.94
C SER A 148 15.32 -1.12 10.17
N ASP A 149 15.07 0.08 9.66
CA ASP A 149 15.97 1.23 9.76
C ASP A 149 15.39 2.24 10.76
N THR A 150 16.08 2.38 11.90
CA THR A 150 15.65 3.27 12.98
C THR A 150 15.67 4.74 12.58
N THR A 151 16.57 5.16 11.68
CA THR A 151 16.67 6.55 11.22
C THR A 151 15.45 6.92 10.39
N LEU A 152 15.06 6.06 9.45
CA LEU A 152 13.84 6.24 8.65
C LEU A 152 12.58 6.20 9.52
N MET A 153 12.58 5.37 10.57
CA MET A 153 11.47 5.27 11.52
C MET A 153 11.30 6.55 12.35
N ASP A 154 12.41 7.13 12.81
CA ASP A 154 12.42 8.40 13.56
C ASP A 154 11.93 9.57 12.69
N ASP A 155 12.35 9.60 11.42
CA ASP A 155 11.96 10.64 10.46
C ASP A 155 10.45 10.67 10.18
N VAL A 156 9.79 9.50 10.13
CA VAL A 156 8.34 9.40 9.92
C VAL A 156 7.54 9.45 11.22
N GLY A 157 8.20 9.53 12.36
CA GLY A 157 7.56 9.66 13.68
C GLY A 157 6.74 8.43 14.07
N SER A 158 7.21 7.23 13.71
CA SER A 158 6.50 6.00 13.99
C SER A 158 6.78 5.47 15.39
N GLU A 159 5.79 4.84 15.99
CA GLU A 159 5.95 4.11 17.25
C GLU A 159 6.44 2.68 16.98
N ALA A 160 7.35 2.19 17.84
CA ALA A 160 7.77 0.81 17.79
C ALA A 160 6.57 -0.11 18.10
N THR A 161 6.37 -1.14 17.29
CA THR A 161 5.34 -2.16 17.53
C THR A 161 5.95 -3.42 18.12
N ASP A 162 5.31 -3.96 19.16
CA ASP A 162 5.67 -5.25 19.78
C ASP A 162 4.78 -6.39 19.26
N TYR A 163 4.36 -6.33 17.99
CA TYR A 163 3.49 -7.35 17.42
C TYR A 163 4.14 -8.73 17.45
N LYS A 164 3.39 -9.71 17.95
CA LYS A 164 3.76 -11.12 17.99
C LYS A 164 2.58 -11.99 17.59
N GLY A 165 2.61 -12.49 16.37
CA GLY A 165 1.51 -13.29 15.83
C GLY A 165 1.81 -13.86 14.45
N SER A 166 0.75 -14.36 13.78
CA SER A 166 0.82 -14.84 12.40
C SER A 166 1.14 -13.70 11.45
N SER A 167 1.94 -13.98 10.43
CA SER A 167 2.34 -13.00 9.42
C SER A 167 1.97 -13.47 8.02
N GLY A 168 1.66 -12.53 7.15
CA GLY A 168 1.54 -12.76 5.71
C GLY A 168 2.84 -12.50 4.97
N ILE A 169 2.77 -12.52 3.62
CA ILE A 169 3.94 -12.36 2.77
C ILE A 169 4.65 -10.99 2.97
N VAL A 170 3.89 -9.94 3.30
CA VAL A 170 4.42 -8.60 3.60
C VAL A 170 5.42 -8.67 4.75
N GLY A 171 5.05 -9.28 5.89
CA GLY A 171 5.94 -9.40 7.03
C GLY A 171 7.10 -10.38 6.79
N VAL A 172 6.88 -11.46 6.03
CA VAL A 172 7.97 -12.38 5.65
C VAL A 172 8.98 -11.69 4.75
N LEU A 173 8.52 -10.89 3.78
CA LEU A 173 9.40 -10.11 2.90
C LEU A 173 10.17 -9.05 3.69
N GLN A 174 9.52 -8.33 4.60
CA GLN A 174 10.18 -7.35 5.49
C GLN A 174 11.31 -8.00 6.31
N TYR A 175 11.02 -9.14 6.94
CA TYR A 175 12.02 -9.90 7.70
C TYR A 175 13.19 -10.31 6.81
N SER A 176 12.90 -10.87 5.62
CA SER A 176 13.93 -11.37 4.70
C SER A 176 14.81 -10.26 4.12
N LEU A 177 14.25 -9.06 3.89
CA LEU A 177 15.01 -7.87 3.46
C LEU A 177 16.04 -7.43 4.51
N GLY A 178 15.71 -7.54 5.80
CA GLY A 178 16.59 -7.18 6.91
C GLY A 178 17.62 -8.26 7.28
N ASP A 179 17.30 -9.54 7.07
CA ASP A 179 18.14 -10.71 7.45
C ASP A 179 19.10 -11.15 6.33
N ALA A 180 19.12 -10.47 5.21
CA ALA A 180 19.97 -10.80 4.08
C ALA A 180 21.44 -10.37 4.30
N ASP A 181 22.40 -11.06 3.66
CA ASP A 181 23.84 -10.70 3.69
C ASP A 181 24.10 -9.24 3.27
N ALA A 182 23.25 -8.68 2.42
CA ALA A 182 23.25 -7.28 2.03
C ALA A 182 21.82 -6.76 2.18
N PRO A 183 21.44 -6.26 3.37
CA PRO A 183 20.07 -5.83 3.64
C PRO A 183 19.68 -4.64 2.76
N ILE A 184 18.42 -4.63 2.31
CA ILE A 184 17.82 -3.49 1.65
C ILE A 184 16.91 -2.80 2.68
N PRO A 185 17.07 -1.50 2.94
CA PRO A 185 16.18 -0.77 3.84
C PRO A 185 14.71 -1.00 3.47
N ALA A 186 13.88 -1.32 4.47
CA ALA A 186 12.47 -1.61 4.25
C ALA A 186 11.60 -0.97 5.33
N ILE A 187 10.48 -0.38 4.91
CA ILE A 187 9.42 0.15 5.75
C ILE A 187 8.12 -0.54 5.37
N SER A 188 7.30 -0.91 6.35
CA SER A 188 5.94 -1.36 6.10
C SER A 188 4.92 -0.38 6.68
N LEU A 189 3.87 -0.16 5.90
CA LEU A 189 2.72 0.68 6.20
C LEU A 189 1.50 -0.22 6.34
N TRP A 190 0.73 -0.07 7.43
CA TRP A 190 -0.45 -0.86 7.69
C TRP A 190 -1.65 0.01 8.02
N ALA A 191 -2.63 0.07 7.11
CA ALA A 191 -3.88 0.77 7.36
C ALA A 191 -4.87 -0.06 8.17
N SER A 192 -5.54 0.58 9.12
CA SER A 192 -6.63 -0.01 9.91
C SER A 192 -7.97 0.22 9.23
N VAL A 193 -8.50 -0.82 8.56
CA VAL A 193 -9.81 -0.78 7.89
C VAL A 193 -10.91 -1.20 8.88
N PRO A 194 -12.04 -0.47 8.99
CA PRO A 194 -13.13 -0.86 9.87
C PRO A 194 -13.68 -2.25 9.51
N HIS A 195 -13.69 -3.18 10.46
CA HIS A 195 -14.12 -4.56 10.19
C HIS A 195 -15.60 -4.68 9.82
N TYR A 196 -16.45 -3.75 10.25
CA TYR A 196 -17.89 -3.73 9.93
C TYR A 196 -18.21 -3.24 8.50
N VAL A 197 -17.19 -2.75 7.76
CA VAL A 197 -17.26 -2.34 6.34
C VAL A 197 -16.08 -2.90 5.54
N ALA A 198 -15.87 -4.20 5.66
CA ALA A 198 -14.76 -4.91 5.04
C ALA A 198 -14.92 -5.14 3.51
N THR A 199 -16.03 -4.67 2.92
CA THR A 199 -16.28 -4.84 1.48
C THR A 199 -15.35 -3.92 0.68
N ALA A 200 -14.65 -4.49 -0.29
CA ALA A 200 -13.80 -3.75 -1.23
C ALA A 200 -14.64 -2.92 -2.23
N PRO A 201 -14.10 -1.78 -2.68
CA PRO A 201 -12.87 -1.14 -2.24
C PRO A 201 -13.05 -0.25 -1.00
N SER A 202 -11.93 0.08 -0.32
CA SER A 202 -11.90 1.12 0.73
C SER A 202 -11.04 2.32 0.29
N PRO A 203 -11.58 3.24 -0.51
CA PRO A 203 -10.79 4.37 -1.02
C PRO A 203 -10.28 5.29 0.09
N LYS A 204 -10.96 5.35 1.23
CA LYS A 204 -10.50 6.10 2.39
C LYS A 204 -9.21 5.54 2.98
N ALA A 205 -9.09 4.22 3.09
CA ALA A 205 -7.88 3.56 3.56
C ALA A 205 -6.76 3.62 2.50
N THR A 206 -7.11 3.47 1.22
CA THR A 206 -6.17 3.66 0.11
C THR A 206 -5.57 5.07 0.13
N LEU A 207 -6.39 6.11 0.28
CA LEU A 207 -5.92 7.49 0.38
C LEU A 207 -5.01 7.71 1.59
N ALA A 208 -5.33 7.13 2.75
CA ALA A 208 -4.49 7.22 3.94
C ALA A 208 -3.11 6.57 3.73
N LEU A 209 -3.07 5.40 3.10
CA LEU A 209 -1.82 4.73 2.72
C LEU A 209 -1.02 5.54 1.69
N LEU A 210 -1.69 6.09 0.68
CA LEU A 210 -1.05 6.95 -0.32
C LEU A 210 -0.37 8.14 0.34
N ARG A 211 -1.04 8.80 1.30
CA ARG A 211 -0.47 9.91 2.08
C ARG A 211 0.73 9.48 2.93
N ALA A 212 0.69 8.27 3.50
CA ALA A 212 1.83 7.73 4.22
C ALA A 212 3.02 7.44 3.28
N VAL A 213 2.78 6.99 2.06
CA VAL A 213 3.83 6.84 1.03
C VAL A 213 4.41 8.21 0.63
N GLU A 214 3.58 9.26 0.50
CA GLU A 214 4.07 10.64 0.27
C GLU A 214 5.06 11.07 1.36
N ASP A 215 4.70 10.81 2.63
CA ASP A 215 5.57 11.17 3.78
C ASP A 215 6.91 10.39 3.73
N ILE A 216 6.90 9.10 3.38
CA ILE A 216 8.12 8.29 3.22
C ILE A 216 9.00 8.76 2.05
N LEU A 217 8.39 9.13 0.93
CA LEU A 217 9.13 9.56 -0.25
C LEU A 217 9.53 11.04 -0.21
N ASP A 218 9.02 11.79 0.78
CA ASP A 218 9.15 13.26 0.93
C ASP A 218 8.79 14.00 -0.38
N ALA A 219 7.74 13.53 -1.05
CA ALA A 219 7.31 14.07 -2.33
C ALA A 219 5.81 13.87 -2.55
N PRO A 220 5.10 14.85 -3.16
CA PRO A 220 3.69 14.72 -3.44
C PRO A 220 3.42 13.62 -4.47
N LEU A 221 2.34 12.86 -4.25
CA LEU A 221 1.88 11.82 -5.14
C LEU A 221 0.52 12.20 -5.77
N PRO A 222 0.22 11.76 -6.99
CA PRO A 222 -1.07 12.04 -7.61
C PRO A 222 -2.19 11.37 -6.82
N VAL A 223 -3.20 12.12 -6.44
CA VAL A 223 -4.37 11.60 -5.71
C VAL A 223 -5.54 11.27 -6.65
N GLY A 224 -5.55 11.81 -7.85
CA GLY A 224 -6.65 11.62 -8.79
C GLY A 224 -8.02 11.84 -8.13
N ASP A 225 -8.94 10.93 -8.35
CA ASP A 225 -10.31 10.97 -7.80
C ASP A 225 -10.43 10.38 -6.38
N LEU A 226 -9.34 9.86 -5.78
CA LEU A 226 -9.37 9.18 -4.47
C LEU A 226 -9.96 10.03 -3.34
N GLU A 227 -9.78 11.35 -3.36
CA GLU A 227 -10.37 12.22 -2.34
C GLU A 227 -11.90 12.32 -2.45
N GLU A 228 -12.43 12.35 -3.67
CA GLU A 228 -13.87 12.34 -3.92
C GLU A 228 -14.47 10.97 -3.60
N GLU A 229 -13.82 9.89 -4.06
CA GLU A 229 -14.21 8.52 -3.77
C GLU A 229 -14.19 8.23 -2.26
N SER A 230 -13.18 8.70 -1.53
CA SER A 230 -13.08 8.57 -0.07
C SER A 230 -14.24 9.26 0.64
N ARG A 231 -14.61 10.47 0.20
CA ARG A 231 -15.76 11.20 0.77
C ARG A 231 -17.09 10.51 0.46
N ALA A 232 -17.28 10.05 -0.77
CA ALA A 232 -18.46 9.32 -1.19
C ALA A 232 -18.61 8.00 -0.44
N TRP A 233 -17.52 7.24 -0.28
CA TRP A 233 -17.49 6.02 0.50
C TRP A 233 -17.85 6.26 1.97
N GLN A 234 -17.24 7.26 2.61
CA GLN A 234 -17.54 7.61 4.00
C GLN A 234 -19.02 7.96 4.20
N HIS A 235 -19.58 8.75 3.29
CA HIS A 235 -21.00 9.13 3.33
C HIS A 235 -21.92 7.90 3.18
N GLY A 236 -21.61 7.01 2.22
CA GLY A 236 -22.39 5.78 2.03
C GLY A 236 -22.33 4.85 3.23
N VAL A 237 -21.16 4.71 3.87
CA VAL A 237 -21.02 3.92 5.10
C VAL A 237 -21.80 4.53 6.25
N GLU A 238 -21.79 5.85 6.39
CA GLU A 238 -22.54 6.56 7.43
C GLU A 238 -24.06 6.37 7.26
N GLU A 239 -24.58 6.46 6.03
CA GLU A 239 -26.00 6.18 5.76
C GLU A 239 -26.38 4.74 6.10
N LEU A 240 -25.54 3.76 5.79
CA LEU A 240 -25.78 2.36 6.15
C LEU A 240 -25.74 2.14 7.66
N ALA A 241 -24.76 2.73 8.36
CA ALA A 241 -24.66 2.63 9.80
C ALA A 241 -25.86 3.24 10.53
N GLN A 242 -26.44 4.32 10.02
CA GLN A 242 -27.63 4.96 10.60
C GLN A 242 -28.91 4.13 10.42
N GLN A 243 -28.95 3.19 9.47
CA GLN A 243 -30.13 2.31 9.27
C GLN A 243 -30.21 1.18 10.30
N ASP A 244 -29.12 0.90 11.01
CA ASP A 244 -29.05 -0.13 12.06
C ASP A 244 -28.56 0.50 13.38
N SER A 245 -29.45 0.51 14.38
CA SER A 245 -29.16 1.12 15.69
C SER A 245 -27.98 0.47 16.40
N ASP A 246 -27.78 -0.84 16.25
CA ASP A 246 -26.72 -1.57 16.92
C ASP A 246 -25.36 -1.22 16.29
N VAL A 247 -25.31 -1.03 14.96
CA VAL A 247 -24.14 -0.55 14.24
C VAL A 247 -23.83 0.90 14.61
N ALA A 248 -24.84 1.78 14.67
CA ALA A 248 -24.66 3.18 15.07
C ALA A 248 -24.11 3.31 16.49
N ASP A 249 -24.62 2.52 17.44
CA ASP A 249 -24.13 2.50 18.82
C ASP A 249 -22.71 1.95 18.91
N TYR A 250 -22.39 0.95 18.11
CA TYR A 250 -21.03 0.41 18.02
C TYR A 250 -20.03 1.44 17.46
N VAL A 251 -20.36 2.10 16.36
CA VAL A 251 -19.54 3.18 15.79
C VAL A 251 -19.27 4.27 16.82
N ARG A 252 -20.30 4.71 17.56
CA ARG A 252 -20.13 5.71 18.62
C ARG A 252 -19.16 5.25 19.71
N THR A 253 -19.22 3.97 20.10
CA THR A 253 -18.28 3.41 21.08
C THR A 253 -16.84 3.46 20.57
N LEU A 254 -16.62 3.15 19.28
CA LEU A 254 -15.31 3.24 18.64
C LEU A 254 -14.79 4.68 18.54
N GLU A 255 -15.69 5.64 18.26
CA GLU A 255 -15.35 7.07 18.23
C GLU A 255 -14.87 7.55 19.59
N GLU A 256 -15.63 7.24 20.66
CA GLU A 256 -15.29 7.61 22.04
C GLU A 256 -13.93 7.02 22.46
N ALA A 257 -13.67 5.75 22.10
CA ALA A 257 -12.41 5.09 22.39
C ALA A 257 -11.23 5.74 21.62
N LYS A 258 -11.43 6.05 20.34
CA LYS A 258 -10.42 6.71 19.51
C LYS A 258 -10.11 8.13 20.00
N ASP A 259 -11.14 8.93 20.23
CA ASP A 259 -11.02 10.30 20.72
C ASP A 259 -10.32 10.36 22.09
N ALA A 260 -10.57 9.37 22.98
CA ALA A 260 -9.90 9.27 24.27
C ALA A 260 -8.38 8.95 24.14
N THR A 261 -8.00 8.21 23.12
CA THR A 261 -6.61 7.86 22.84
C THR A 261 -5.85 9.03 22.21
N ASP A 262 -6.49 9.79 21.31
CA ASP A 262 -5.86 10.90 20.57
C ASP A 262 -5.71 12.18 21.43
N LEU A 263 -6.47 12.33 22.52
CA LEU A 263 -6.43 13.50 23.42
C LEU A 263 -5.07 13.79 24.09
N PRO A 264 -4.22 12.81 24.46
CA PRO A 264 -2.91 13.07 25.07
C PRO A 264 -1.85 13.59 24.10
N GLU A 265 -2.01 13.41 22.81
CA GLU A 265 -0.97 13.62 21.79
C GLU A 265 -1.06 14.96 21.03
N ALA A 266 -1.98 15.85 21.39
CA ALA A 266 -1.98 17.22 20.86
C ALA A 266 -0.79 18.03 21.38
N SER A 267 0.44 17.52 21.18
CA SER A 267 1.66 18.28 21.44
C SER A 267 1.82 19.34 20.36
N GLY A 268 2.39 20.52 20.75
CA GLY A 268 2.68 21.58 19.79
C GLY A 268 3.51 21.10 18.59
N ASP A 269 4.35 20.08 18.79
CA ASP A 269 5.21 19.47 17.75
C ASP A 269 4.41 18.63 16.75
N ALA A 270 3.35 17.94 17.18
CA ALA A 270 2.46 17.20 16.28
C ALA A 270 1.68 18.17 15.38
N ILE A 271 1.16 19.25 15.97
CA ILE A 271 0.45 20.31 15.24
C ILE A 271 1.38 21.02 14.25
N ALA A 272 2.63 21.29 14.65
CA ALA A 272 3.62 21.93 13.78
C ALA A 272 3.97 21.04 12.57
N ARG A 273 4.20 19.73 12.77
CA ARG A 273 4.46 18.75 11.70
C ARG A 273 3.29 18.62 10.73
N GLU A 274 2.06 18.62 11.23
CA GLU A 274 0.86 18.54 10.37
C GLU A 274 0.67 19.84 9.56
N PHE A 275 0.97 20.99 10.17
CA PHE A 275 0.92 22.27 9.48
C PHE A 275 2.01 22.39 8.41
N GLU A 276 3.23 21.92 8.66
CA GLU A 276 4.30 21.87 7.65
C GLU A 276 3.94 20.96 6.49
N ARG A 277 3.35 19.77 6.75
CA ARG A 277 2.83 18.87 5.71
C ARG A 277 1.75 19.54 4.86
N TYR A 278 0.81 20.22 5.51
CA TYR A 278 -0.24 20.97 4.81
C TYR A 278 0.32 22.04 3.90
N LEU A 279 1.32 22.81 4.37
CA LEU A 279 1.97 23.86 3.57
C LEU A 279 2.74 23.28 2.38
N ARG A 280 3.44 22.18 2.54
CA ARG A 280 4.14 21.50 1.42
C ARG A 280 3.15 21.07 0.30
N ARG A 281 2.04 20.47 0.66
CA ARG A 281 0.99 20.06 -0.29
C ARG A 281 0.41 21.25 -1.06
N ARG A 282 0.22 22.38 -0.40
CA ARG A 282 -0.34 23.60 -1.00
C ARG A 282 0.65 24.42 -1.83
N SER A 283 1.93 24.21 -1.64
CA SER A 283 3.00 24.91 -2.37
C SER A 283 3.32 24.27 -3.73
N ASN A 284 2.66 23.18 -4.08
CA ASN A 284 2.83 22.52 -5.38
C ASN A 284 1.91 23.20 -6.43
N PRO A 285 2.45 23.79 -7.52
CA PRO A 285 1.68 24.60 -8.46
C PRO A 285 0.80 23.80 -9.44
N GLY A 286 0.39 22.57 -9.11
CA GLY A 286 -0.44 21.70 -9.94
C GLY A 286 -1.95 21.88 -9.78
N ASP A 287 -2.44 22.51 -8.71
CA ASP A 287 -3.88 22.75 -8.46
C ASP A 287 -4.20 24.23 -8.60
N GLY A 288 -4.19 24.76 -9.80
CA GLY A 288 -4.46 26.19 -10.03
C GLY A 288 -5.01 26.49 -11.41
N GLU A 289 -6.22 26.56 -11.50
CA GLU A 289 -7.20 27.57 -11.96
C GLU A 289 -8.17 27.06 -13.03
N PRO A 290 -9.40 27.59 -12.98
CA PRO A 290 -10.54 27.11 -13.75
C PRO A 290 -10.48 27.43 -15.23
#